data_3c00092267fee323f92e10815cc2a9a7
#
_entry.id   3c00092267fee323f92e10815cc2a9a7
#
_cell.length_a   1.000
_cell.length_b   1.000
_cell.length_c   1.000
_cell.angle_alpha   90.00
_cell.angle_beta   90.00
_cell.angle_gamma   90.00
#
_symmetry.space_group_name_H-M   'P 1'
#
loop_
_entity.id
_entity.type
_entity.pdbx_description
1 polymer ?
#
loop_
_entity_poly.entity_id
_entity_poly.type
_entity_poly.pdbx_seq_one_letter_code
_entity_poly.pdbx_strand_id
1 'polypeptide(L)'
;MHVLYLHGFASSPSSTKAAYFAARLAARGVTIHTPDFNQPDFSTLTITRMIEQVRAVLDGLPPGPVVLIGSSLGAFVSVQVALAQPGRVDRMVLLAPALEFDASRMREFGDRPHDEWKRTGRLNVFHYGHGRMLPLDYALYTDACGYDCVDAVLTMPIQIFQGTRDTAVDPVAVERWAHARPNVELHLLDDDHQLKASLDYIWLEASRFLGV
;
A
#
# COMPACT_ATOMS: atom_id res chain seq x y z
N MET A 1 6.22 14.38 14.37
CA MET A 1 6.07 13.07 13.70
C MET A 1 5.67 13.32 12.26
N HIS A 2 6.30 12.66 11.30
CA HIS A 2 5.92 12.70 9.89
C HIS A 2 5.26 11.38 9.51
N VAL A 3 4.13 11.46 8.82
CA VAL A 3 3.38 10.30 8.34
C VAL A 3 3.32 10.35 6.82
N LEU A 4 3.61 9.23 6.16
CA LEU A 4 3.38 9.07 4.73
C LEU A 4 2.19 8.13 4.54
N TYR A 5 1.21 8.55 3.73
CA TYR A 5 0.13 7.69 3.29
C TYR A 5 0.37 7.24 1.84
N LEU A 6 0.46 5.95 1.64
CA LEU A 6 0.76 5.31 0.36
C LEU A 6 -0.52 4.67 -0.18
N HIS A 7 -1.08 5.25 -1.25
CA HIS A 7 -2.33 4.76 -1.84
C HIS A 7 -2.15 3.47 -2.65
N GLY A 8 -3.24 2.74 -2.85
CA GLY A 8 -3.23 1.50 -3.61
C GLY A 8 -3.20 1.69 -5.12
N PHE A 9 -3.20 0.56 -5.84
CA PHE A 9 -3.25 0.50 -7.29
C PHE A 9 -4.51 1.19 -7.84
N ALA A 10 -4.35 1.94 -8.94
CA ALA A 10 -5.44 2.66 -9.63
C ALA A 10 -6.28 3.56 -8.70
N SER A 11 -5.68 4.02 -7.61
CA SER A 11 -6.25 4.91 -6.61
C SER A 11 -5.62 6.31 -6.70
N SER A 12 -5.77 7.14 -5.66
CA SER A 12 -5.20 8.50 -5.64
C SER A 12 -4.86 8.96 -4.22
N PRO A 13 -4.04 10.02 -4.09
CA PRO A 13 -3.76 10.67 -2.80
C PRO A 13 -5.02 11.21 -2.09
N SER A 14 -6.11 11.46 -2.83
CA SER A 14 -7.40 11.93 -2.32
C SER A 14 -8.44 10.82 -2.15
N SER A 15 -8.02 9.54 -2.13
CA SER A 15 -8.93 8.42 -1.88
C SER A 15 -9.65 8.56 -0.53
N THR A 16 -10.81 7.90 -0.38
CA THR A 16 -11.61 7.97 0.86
C THR A 16 -10.77 7.68 2.10
N LYS A 17 -9.95 6.62 2.08
CA LYS A 17 -9.07 6.27 3.21
C LYS A 17 -7.99 7.34 3.45
N ALA A 18 -7.35 7.83 2.39
CA ALA A 18 -6.33 8.87 2.50
C ALA A 18 -6.90 10.17 3.11
N ALA A 19 -8.03 10.64 2.58
CA ALA A 19 -8.71 11.84 3.10
C ALA A 19 -9.17 11.66 4.56
N TYR A 20 -9.66 10.46 4.91
CA TYR A 20 -10.08 10.15 6.27
C TYR A 20 -8.93 10.24 7.28
N PHE A 21 -7.79 9.62 6.97
CA PHE A 21 -6.59 9.70 7.83
C PHE A 21 -6.00 11.11 7.85
N ALA A 22 -5.95 11.79 6.70
CA ALA A 22 -5.41 13.14 6.60
C ALA A 22 -6.17 14.14 7.50
N ALA A 23 -7.49 14.12 7.46
CA ALA A 23 -8.32 15.00 8.28
C ALA A 23 -8.10 14.77 9.79
N ARG A 24 -8.01 13.51 10.22
CA ARG A 24 -7.86 13.15 11.64
C ARG A 24 -6.45 13.41 12.17
N LEU A 25 -5.43 13.17 11.38
CA LEU A 25 -4.03 13.47 11.72
C LEU A 25 -3.81 14.98 11.78
N ALA A 26 -4.33 15.74 10.82
CA ALA A 26 -4.25 17.19 10.81
C ALA A 26 -4.91 17.82 12.05
N ALA A 27 -6.06 17.30 12.51
CA ALA A 27 -6.72 17.74 13.74
C ALA A 27 -5.87 17.51 15.00
N ARG A 28 -4.82 16.69 14.92
CA ARG A 28 -3.84 16.41 15.99
C ARG A 28 -2.47 17.07 15.74
N GLY A 29 -2.39 17.97 14.76
CA GLY A 29 -1.16 18.68 14.41
C GLY A 29 -0.09 17.79 13.74
N VAL A 30 -0.47 16.61 13.22
CA VAL A 30 0.44 15.69 12.55
C VAL A 30 0.45 15.97 11.04
N THR A 31 1.63 16.20 10.50
CA THR A 31 1.82 16.37 9.05
C THR A 31 1.76 15.02 8.35
N ILE A 32 0.91 14.94 7.32
CA ILE A 32 0.80 13.78 6.44
C ILE A 32 1.28 14.13 5.02
N HIS A 33 2.06 13.24 4.43
CA HIS A 33 2.55 13.33 3.06
C HIS A 33 1.89 12.21 2.23
N THR A 34 1.36 12.55 1.08
CA THR A 34 0.63 11.60 0.21
C THR A 34 1.21 11.65 -1.20
N PRO A 35 2.33 10.95 -1.48
CA PRO A 35 2.87 10.91 -2.83
C PRO A 35 1.84 10.36 -3.82
N ASP A 36 1.80 10.94 -5.02
CA ASP A 36 0.91 10.48 -6.09
C ASP A 36 1.63 9.50 -7.00
N PHE A 37 1.35 8.23 -6.86
CA PHE A 37 1.93 7.16 -7.66
C PHE A 37 1.47 7.17 -9.12
N ASN A 38 0.43 7.94 -9.46
CA ASN A 38 -0.03 8.11 -10.83
C ASN A 38 0.90 9.02 -11.65
N GLN A 39 1.77 9.80 -10.98
CA GLN A 39 2.68 10.71 -11.64
C GLN A 39 3.97 10.00 -12.12
N PRO A 40 4.59 10.46 -13.22
CA PRO A 40 4.09 11.50 -14.14
C PRO A 40 2.97 10.97 -15.05
N ASP A 41 2.87 9.65 -15.24
CA ASP A 41 1.86 8.96 -16.03
C ASP A 41 1.56 7.58 -15.43
N PHE A 42 0.27 7.31 -15.15
CA PHE A 42 -0.18 6.03 -14.60
C PHE A 42 0.21 4.84 -15.50
N SER A 43 0.21 5.00 -16.82
CA SER A 43 0.54 3.90 -17.73
C SER A 43 1.93 3.33 -17.49
N THR A 44 2.87 4.14 -17.05
CA THR A 44 4.27 3.77 -16.78
C THR A 44 4.56 3.39 -15.32
N LEU A 45 3.51 3.06 -14.54
CA LEU A 45 3.64 2.67 -13.14
C LEU A 45 4.55 1.44 -12.99
N THR A 46 5.49 1.50 -12.03
CA THR A 46 6.32 0.37 -11.58
C THR A 46 6.50 0.39 -10.07
N ILE A 47 6.85 -0.73 -9.46
CA ILE A 47 7.15 -0.82 -8.02
C ILE A 47 8.40 0.00 -7.71
N THR A 48 9.44 -0.13 -8.54
CA THR A 48 10.68 0.67 -8.41
C THR A 48 10.36 2.16 -8.36
N ARG A 49 9.56 2.68 -9.31
CA ARG A 49 9.19 4.10 -9.33
C ARG A 49 8.44 4.53 -8.07
N MET A 50 7.50 3.71 -7.58
CA MET A 50 6.77 4.04 -6.35
C MET A 50 7.70 4.12 -5.14
N ILE A 51 8.66 3.19 -5.02
CA ILE A 51 9.67 3.21 -3.96
C ILE A 51 10.53 4.47 -4.07
N GLU A 52 10.98 4.83 -5.27
CA GLU A 52 11.78 6.04 -5.51
C GLU A 52 11.02 7.33 -5.17
N GLN A 53 9.73 7.40 -5.51
CA GLN A 53 8.87 8.53 -5.13
C GLN A 53 8.77 8.66 -3.60
N VAL A 54 8.61 7.55 -2.87
CA VAL A 54 8.59 7.58 -1.40
C VAL A 54 9.94 8.00 -0.86
N ARG A 55 11.06 7.48 -1.39
CA ARG A 55 12.42 7.86 -0.99
C ARG A 55 12.65 9.35 -1.19
N ALA A 56 12.26 9.91 -2.33
CA ALA A 56 12.37 11.34 -2.59
C ALA A 56 11.64 12.21 -1.56
N VAL A 57 10.45 11.76 -1.10
CA VAL A 57 9.75 12.43 0.01
C VAL A 57 10.55 12.31 1.31
N LEU A 58 11.04 11.10 1.64
CA LEU A 58 11.82 10.85 2.86
C LEU A 58 13.12 11.66 2.91
N ASP A 59 13.79 11.81 1.78
CA ASP A 59 15.03 12.59 1.65
C ASP A 59 14.79 14.10 1.83
N GLY A 60 13.59 14.58 1.50
CA GLY A 60 13.16 15.96 1.73
C GLY A 60 12.70 16.25 3.17
N LEU A 61 12.52 15.22 4.00
CA LEU A 61 12.11 15.37 5.40
C LEU A 61 13.33 15.51 6.33
N PRO A 62 13.18 16.18 7.48
CA PRO A 62 14.21 16.18 8.52
C PRO A 62 14.65 14.77 8.90
N PRO A 63 15.93 14.58 9.32
CA PRO A 63 16.38 13.30 9.86
C PRO A 63 15.50 12.83 11.02
N GLY A 64 15.24 11.52 11.09
CA GLY A 64 14.44 10.90 12.14
C GLY A 64 13.43 9.89 11.61
N PRO A 65 12.80 9.15 12.51
CA PRO A 65 11.85 8.11 12.12
C PRO A 65 10.55 8.69 11.55
N VAL A 66 9.94 7.95 10.63
CA VAL A 66 8.65 8.26 10.02
C VAL A 66 7.69 7.11 10.19
N VAL A 67 6.40 7.39 10.06
CA VAL A 67 5.33 6.39 10.02
C VAL A 67 4.87 6.19 8.58
N LEU A 68 4.68 4.94 8.18
CA LEU A 68 4.04 4.62 6.90
C LEU A 68 2.63 4.07 7.14
N ILE A 69 1.65 4.62 6.43
CA ILE A 69 0.30 4.08 6.33
C ILE A 69 0.10 3.64 4.88
N GLY A 70 0.06 2.34 4.64
CA GLY A 70 -0.07 1.79 3.30
C GLY A 70 -1.40 1.11 3.06
N SER A 71 -2.04 1.34 1.91
CA SER A 71 -3.27 0.65 1.53
C SER A 71 -3.05 -0.22 0.29
N SER A 72 -3.43 -1.51 0.38
CA SER A 72 -3.31 -2.47 -0.72
C SER A 72 -1.89 -2.50 -1.30
N LEU A 73 -1.69 -2.16 -2.58
CA LEU A 73 -0.35 -2.03 -3.19
C LEU A 73 0.54 -1.02 -2.45
N GLY A 74 -0.03 0.04 -1.89
CA GLY A 74 0.74 1.00 -1.07
C GLY A 74 1.30 0.37 0.20
N ALA A 75 0.66 -0.67 0.74
CA ALA A 75 1.19 -1.45 1.86
C ALA A 75 2.38 -2.32 1.43
N PHE A 76 2.31 -2.94 0.25
CA PHE A 76 3.46 -3.65 -0.34
C PHE A 76 4.66 -2.70 -0.50
N VAL A 77 4.43 -1.52 -1.08
CA VAL A 77 5.48 -0.49 -1.22
C VAL A 77 6.03 -0.05 0.15
N SER A 78 5.17 0.07 1.18
CA SER A 78 5.61 0.40 2.54
C SER A 78 6.62 -0.61 3.08
N VAL A 79 6.36 -1.91 2.88
CA VAL A 79 7.27 -2.99 3.26
C VAL A 79 8.60 -2.88 2.50
N GLN A 80 8.56 -2.67 1.19
CA GLN A 80 9.77 -2.54 0.36
C GLN A 80 10.62 -1.33 0.77
N VAL A 81 9.98 -0.20 1.06
CA VAL A 81 10.68 1.01 1.56
C VAL A 81 11.34 0.74 2.91
N ALA A 82 10.64 0.07 3.83
CA ALA A 82 11.20 -0.26 5.14
C ALA A 82 12.41 -1.21 5.05
N LEU A 83 12.39 -2.16 4.11
CA LEU A 83 13.53 -3.05 3.82
C LEU A 83 14.72 -2.28 3.23
N ALA A 84 14.44 -1.33 2.33
CA ALA A 84 15.48 -0.55 1.65
C ALA A 84 16.13 0.54 2.55
N GLN A 85 15.41 0.98 3.60
CA GLN A 85 15.87 2.03 4.52
C GLN A 85 15.72 1.61 6.00
N PRO A 86 16.52 0.65 6.48
CA PRO A 86 16.49 0.19 7.87
C PRO A 86 16.67 1.37 8.85
N GLY A 87 15.81 1.42 9.88
CA GLY A 87 15.87 2.46 10.91
C GLY A 87 15.21 3.81 10.53
N ARG A 88 14.78 3.99 9.27
CA ARG A 88 14.04 5.19 8.87
C ARG A 88 12.55 5.09 9.17
N VAL A 89 11.99 3.89 9.13
CA VAL A 89 10.58 3.62 9.42
C VAL A 89 10.42 3.18 10.87
N ASP A 90 9.68 3.95 11.68
CA ASP A 90 9.43 3.67 13.10
C ASP A 90 8.33 2.62 13.28
N ARG A 91 7.25 2.73 12.53
CA ARG A 91 6.11 1.80 12.57
C ARG A 91 5.30 1.88 11.29
N MET A 92 4.47 0.85 11.05
CA MET A 92 3.59 0.81 9.88
C MET A 92 2.15 0.47 10.27
N VAL A 93 1.19 1.11 9.57
CA VAL A 93 -0.22 0.73 9.55
C VAL A 93 -0.56 0.27 8.13
N LEU A 94 -0.96 -0.98 7.98
CA LEU A 94 -1.22 -1.60 6.69
C LEU A 94 -2.72 -1.93 6.56
N LEU A 95 -3.35 -1.41 5.51
CA LEU A 95 -4.79 -1.50 5.26
C LEU A 95 -5.05 -2.41 4.06
N ALA A 96 -5.63 -3.60 4.29
CA ALA A 96 -5.86 -4.63 3.28
C ALA A 96 -4.60 -4.87 2.42
N PRO A 97 -3.46 -5.26 3.03
CA PRO A 97 -2.15 -5.21 2.39
C PRO A 97 -1.97 -6.29 1.32
N ALA A 98 -1.61 -5.91 0.10
CA ALA A 98 -1.32 -6.82 -1.00
C ALA A 98 0.11 -7.40 -0.88
N LEU A 99 0.39 -8.15 0.19
CA LEU A 99 1.75 -8.64 0.53
C LEU A 99 2.28 -9.71 -0.45
N GLU A 100 1.38 -10.41 -1.12
CA GLU A 100 1.70 -11.35 -2.20
C GLU A 100 1.45 -10.69 -3.57
N PHE A 101 1.86 -9.42 -3.75
CA PHE A 101 1.80 -8.73 -5.04
C PHE A 101 2.95 -9.22 -5.93
N ASP A 102 2.87 -10.49 -6.30
CA ASP A 102 3.84 -11.18 -7.12
C ASP A 102 3.35 -11.40 -8.56
N ALA A 103 4.24 -11.95 -9.36
CA ALA A 103 3.96 -12.29 -10.76
C ALA A 103 2.77 -13.25 -10.94
N SER A 104 2.44 -14.09 -9.94
CA SER A 104 1.33 -15.05 -10.05
C SER A 104 -0.02 -14.34 -9.96
N ARG A 105 -0.17 -13.41 -9.03
CA ARG A 105 -1.38 -12.59 -8.87
C ARG A 105 -1.63 -11.66 -10.05
N MET A 106 -0.58 -11.10 -10.61
CA MET A 106 -0.72 -10.19 -11.76
C MET A 106 -1.07 -10.90 -13.08
N ARG A 107 -0.99 -12.24 -13.16
CA ARG A 107 -1.45 -12.99 -14.33
C ARG A 107 -2.96 -12.91 -14.56
N GLU A 108 -3.73 -12.64 -13.50
CA GLU A 108 -5.19 -12.47 -13.55
C GLU A 108 -5.62 -11.00 -13.61
N PHE A 109 -4.67 -10.11 -13.90
CA PHE A 109 -4.85 -8.67 -13.78
C PHE A 109 -5.41 -8.06 -15.05
N GLY A 110 -6.45 -7.23 -14.92
CA GLY A 110 -6.98 -6.44 -16.03
C GLY A 110 -8.03 -7.14 -16.90
N ASP A 111 -8.26 -6.57 -18.07
CA ASP A 111 -9.29 -6.98 -19.02
C ASP A 111 -8.84 -8.06 -20.00
N ARG A 112 -7.59 -8.53 -19.92
CA ARG A 112 -6.97 -9.45 -20.86
C ARG A 112 -6.09 -10.50 -20.18
N PRO A 113 -5.93 -11.69 -20.80
CA PRO A 113 -4.97 -12.68 -20.34
C PRO A 113 -3.54 -12.12 -20.29
N HIS A 114 -2.75 -12.57 -19.33
CA HIS A 114 -1.35 -12.18 -19.15
C HIS A 114 -0.51 -12.28 -20.44
N ASP A 115 -0.69 -13.36 -21.22
CA ASP A 115 0.08 -13.56 -22.46
C ASP A 115 -0.26 -12.50 -23.52
N GLU A 116 -1.51 -12.03 -23.54
CA GLU A 116 -1.89 -10.93 -24.41
C GLU A 116 -1.29 -9.61 -23.93
N TRP A 117 -1.31 -9.33 -22.62
CA TRP A 117 -0.62 -8.17 -22.05
C TRP A 117 0.86 -8.17 -22.40
N LYS A 118 1.54 -9.32 -22.22
CA LYS A 118 2.95 -9.47 -22.60
C LYS A 118 3.19 -9.21 -24.09
N ARG A 119 2.33 -9.74 -24.97
CA ARG A 119 2.46 -9.59 -26.43
C ARG A 119 2.19 -8.18 -26.91
N THR A 120 1.19 -7.50 -26.33
CA THR A 120 0.78 -6.15 -26.74
C THR A 120 1.53 -5.04 -26.01
N GLY A 121 2.20 -5.37 -24.91
CA GLY A 121 2.89 -4.42 -24.05
C GLY A 121 1.96 -3.59 -23.16
N ARG A 122 0.65 -3.64 -23.41
CA ARG A 122 -0.37 -2.82 -22.69
C ARG A 122 -1.66 -3.57 -22.47
N LEU A 123 -2.30 -3.27 -21.33
CA LEU A 123 -3.69 -3.60 -21.06
C LEU A 123 -4.42 -2.35 -20.54
N ASN A 124 -5.76 -2.39 -20.48
CA ASN A 124 -6.53 -1.34 -19.84
C ASN A 124 -7.03 -1.83 -18.49
N VAL A 125 -6.94 -0.95 -17.49
CA VAL A 125 -7.47 -1.18 -16.14
C VAL A 125 -8.40 -0.05 -15.76
N PHE A 126 -9.44 -0.35 -14.96
CA PHE A 126 -10.30 0.70 -14.43
C PHE A 126 -9.56 1.46 -13.32
N HIS A 127 -9.36 2.74 -13.53
CA HIS A 127 -8.70 3.62 -12.56
C HIS A 127 -9.74 4.30 -11.67
N TYR A 128 -9.87 3.83 -10.44
CA TYR A 128 -10.90 4.31 -9.50
C TYR A 128 -10.76 5.80 -9.17
N GLY A 129 -9.54 6.30 -9.05
CA GLY A 129 -9.28 7.72 -8.78
C GLY A 129 -9.66 8.63 -9.95
N HIS A 130 -9.66 8.12 -11.19
CA HIS A 130 -10.05 8.86 -12.40
C HIS A 130 -11.44 8.48 -12.94
N GLY A 131 -12.05 7.41 -12.44
CA GLY A 131 -13.37 6.94 -12.85
C GLY A 131 -13.44 6.46 -14.31
N ARG A 132 -12.34 6.00 -14.89
CA ARG A 132 -12.24 5.57 -16.30
C ARG A 132 -11.19 4.50 -16.51
N MET A 133 -11.27 3.83 -17.67
CA MET A 133 -10.22 2.91 -18.13
C MET A 133 -8.96 3.70 -18.51
N LEU A 134 -7.81 3.23 -18.04
CA LEU A 134 -6.49 3.79 -18.38
C LEU A 134 -5.56 2.67 -18.83
N PRO A 135 -4.64 2.94 -19.78
CA PRO A 135 -3.63 1.97 -20.18
C PRO A 135 -2.62 1.75 -19.05
N LEU A 136 -2.08 0.53 -19.01
CA LEU A 136 -1.02 0.11 -18.10
C LEU A 136 0.01 -0.71 -18.89
N ASP A 137 1.26 -0.31 -18.82
CA ASP A 137 2.36 -0.97 -19.53
C ASP A 137 2.76 -2.26 -18.82
N TYR A 138 3.20 -3.25 -19.61
CA TYR A 138 3.69 -4.54 -19.11
C TYR A 138 4.94 -4.40 -18.21
N ALA A 139 5.57 -3.24 -18.23
CA ALA A 139 6.67 -2.89 -17.37
C ALA A 139 6.36 -3.05 -15.85
N LEU A 140 5.10 -2.81 -15.42
CA LEU A 140 4.70 -3.07 -14.05
C LEU A 140 4.92 -4.53 -13.67
N TYR A 141 4.52 -5.47 -14.54
CA TYR A 141 4.69 -6.90 -14.28
C TYR A 141 6.17 -7.29 -14.20
N THR A 142 6.96 -6.88 -15.18
CA THR A 142 8.39 -7.24 -15.22
C THR A 142 9.17 -6.66 -14.06
N ASP A 143 8.86 -5.45 -13.66
CA ASP A 143 9.47 -4.78 -12.51
C ASP A 143 9.06 -5.44 -11.19
N ALA A 144 7.78 -5.75 -11.01
CA ALA A 144 7.26 -6.38 -9.79
C ALA A 144 7.85 -7.78 -9.53
N CYS A 145 8.28 -8.51 -10.58
CA CYS A 145 8.99 -9.79 -10.41
C CYS A 145 10.30 -9.67 -9.61
N GLY A 146 10.85 -8.47 -9.46
CA GLY A 146 12.05 -8.20 -8.68
C GLY A 146 11.79 -7.96 -7.18
N TYR A 147 10.53 -8.01 -6.74
CA TYR A 147 10.14 -7.65 -5.37
C TYR A 147 9.35 -8.75 -4.69
N ASP A 148 9.61 -8.94 -3.41
CA ASP A 148 8.93 -9.92 -2.56
C ASP A 148 8.74 -9.36 -1.14
N CYS A 149 7.64 -9.74 -0.48
CA CYS A 149 7.36 -9.43 0.92
C CYS A 149 7.25 -10.69 1.78
N VAL A 150 7.24 -11.89 1.19
CA VAL A 150 6.95 -13.14 1.93
C VAL A 150 8.00 -13.39 3.01
N ASP A 151 9.27 -13.27 2.66
CA ASP A 151 10.40 -13.48 3.56
C ASP A 151 10.94 -12.19 4.20
N ALA A 152 10.20 -11.07 4.11
CA ALA A 152 10.61 -9.79 4.66
C ALA A 152 10.87 -9.88 6.17
N VAL A 153 12.08 -9.53 6.59
CA VAL A 153 12.46 -9.41 8.00
C VAL A 153 12.36 -7.96 8.42
N LEU A 154 11.35 -7.66 9.23
CA LEU A 154 11.04 -6.32 9.71
C LEU A 154 11.01 -6.33 11.24
N THR A 155 11.62 -5.34 11.86
CA THR A 155 11.75 -5.29 13.34
C THR A 155 10.87 -4.21 13.99
N MET A 156 10.39 -3.23 13.21
CA MET A 156 9.51 -2.21 13.73
C MET A 156 8.10 -2.74 13.98
N PRO A 157 7.31 -2.14 14.90
CA PRO A 157 5.92 -2.48 15.10
C PRO A 157 5.09 -2.28 13.83
N ILE A 158 4.21 -3.24 13.53
CA ILE A 158 3.32 -3.22 12.38
C ILE A 158 1.90 -3.55 12.85
N GLN A 159 0.93 -2.72 12.46
CA GLN A 159 -0.48 -2.98 12.67
C GLN A 159 -1.17 -3.21 11.33
N ILE A 160 -1.90 -4.32 11.20
CA ILE A 160 -2.61 -4.71 9.97
C ILE A 160 -4.11 -4.71 10.23
N PHE A 161 -4.87 -4.14 9.29
CA PHE A 161 -6.32 -4.25 9.22
C PHE A 161 -6.72 -4.95 7.93
N GLN A 162 -7.38 -6.12 8.05
CA GLN A 162 -7.77 -6.95 6.92
C GLN A 162 -9.25 -7.28 6.97
N GLY A 163 -9.95 -7.04 5.86
CA GLY A 163 -11.34 -7.44 5.69
C GLY A 163 -11.46 -8.95 5.46
N THR A 164 -12.35 -9.62 6.18
CA THR A 164 -12.59 -11.07 6.04
C THR A 164 -13.35 -11.42 4.76
N ARG A 165 -14.01 -10.42 4.14
CA ARG A 165 -14.73 -10.55 2.86
C ARG A 165 -13.97 -9.92 1.69
N ASP A 166 -12.67 -9.69 1.88
CA ASP A 166 -11.81 -9.15 0.82
C ASP A 166 -11.65 -10.18 -0.31
N THR A 167 -12.06 -9.79 -1.52
CA THR A 167 -11.94 -10.63 -2.73
C THR A 167 -10.74 -10.22 -3.61
N ALA A 168 -10.08 -9.11 -3.29
CA ALA A 168 -8.91 -8.63 -4.03
C ALA A 168 -7.59 -9.11 -3.40
N VAL A 169 -7.55 -9.18 -2.07
CA VAL A 169 -6.42 -9.71 -1.29
C VAL A 169 -6.93 -10.85 -0.42
N ASP A 170 -6.29 -12.01 -0.52
CA ASP A 170 -6.67 -13.18 0.27
C ASP A 170 -6.41 -12.95 1.77
N PRO A 171 -7.46 -12.91 2.62
CA PRO A 171 -7.30 -12.72 4.06
C PRO A 171 -6.45 -13.79 4.73
N VAL A 172 -6.51 -15.04 4.24
CA VAL A 172 -5.73 -16.16 4.78
C VAL A 172 -4.23 -15.96 4.55
N ALA A 173 -3.86 -15.43 3.39
CA ALA A 173 -2.47 -15.10 3.09
C ALA A 173 -1.93 -13.99 4.00
N VAL A 174 -2.75 -12.94 4.26
CA VAL A 174 -2.40 -11.86 5.19
C VAL A 174 -2.27 -12.37 6.63
N GLU A 175 -3.20 -13.22 7.07
CA GLU A 175 -3.17 -13.84 8.39
C GLU A 175 -1.91 -14.70 8.58
N ARG A 176 -1.57 -15.54 7.60
CA ARG A 176 -0.34 -16.34 7.61
C ARG A 176 0.91 -15.46 7.70
N TRP A 177 0.97 -14.39 6.91
CA TRP A 177 2.09 -13.45 6.92
C TRP A 177 2.24 -12.76 8.29
N ALA A 178 1.13 -12.34 8.89
CA ALA A 178 1.11 -11.70 10.19
C ALA A 178 1.55 -12.63 11.33
N HIS A 179 1.01 -13.85 11.38
CA HIS A 179 1.32 -14.83 12.42
C HIS A 179 2.78 -15.30 12.41
N ALA A 180 3.47 -15.20 11.27
CA ALA A 180 4.90 -15.51 11.19
C ALA A 180 5.80 -14.44 11.84
N ARG A 181 5.24 -13.32 12.33
CA ARG A 181 5.99 -12.13 12.79
C ARG A 181 5.49 -11.62 14.14
N PRO A 182 6.30 -11.72 15.22
CA PRO A 182 5.87 -11.35 16.56
C PRO A 182 5.64 -9.84 16.77
N ASN A 183 6.15 -9.00 15.84
CA ASN A 183 6.00 -7.55 15.85
C ASN A 183 4.78 -7.06 15.05
N VAL A 184 3.92 -7.98 14.60
CA VAL A 184 2.71 -7.67 13.84
C VAL A 184 1.46 -7.89 14.69
N GLU A 185 0.64 -6.85 14.80
CA GLU A 185 -0.71 -6.90 15.34
C GLU A 185 -1.72 -6.95 14.20
N LEU A 186 -2.54 -8.00 14.13
CA LEU A 186 -3.54 -8.20 13.08
C LEU A 186 -4.96 -8.01 13.60
N HIS A 187 -5.74 -7.18 12.92
CA HIS A 187 -7.17 -7.00 13.12
C HIS A 187 -7.94 -7.54 11.91
N LEU A 188 -8.68 -8.62 12.09
CA LEU A 188 -9.62 -9.15 11.11
C LEU A 188 -10.98 -8.47 11.29
N LEU A 189 -11.52 -7.88 10.22
CA LEU A 189 -12.73 -7.06 10.25
C LEU A 189 -13.79 -7.65 9.32
N ASP A 190 -15.04 -7.61 9.75
CA ASP A 190 -16.17 -8.00 8.87
C ASP A 190 -16.44 -6.90 7.83
N ASP A 191 -15.50 -6.76 6.88
CA ASP A 191 -15.50 -5.75 5.83
C ASP A 191 -14.89 -6.31 4.54
N ASP A 192 -14.97 -5.54 3.46
CA ASP A 192 -14.36 -5.84 2.15
C ASP A 192 -12.96 -5.20 2.00
N HIS A 193 -12.39 -5.28 0.78
CA HIS A 193 -11.09 -4.67 0.44
C HIS A 193 -11.03 -3.15 0.72
N GLN A 194 -12.15 -2.47 0.63
CA GLN A 194 -12.21 -1.02 0.81
C GLN A 194 -12.13 -0.60 2.29
N LEU A 195 -12.49 -1.47 3.23
CA LEU A 195 -12.49 -1.23 4.67
C LEU A 195 -13.30 0.02 5.09
N LYS A 196 -14.31 0.39 4.29
CA LYS A 196 -15.05 1.65 4.51
C LYS A 196 -15.96 1.60 5.71
N ALA A 197 -16.58 0.46 5.97
CA ALA A 197 -17.47 0.29 7.12
C ALA A 197 -16.70 0.31 8.45
N SER A 198 -15.43 -0.06 8.41
CA SER A 198 -14.59 -0.20 9.60
C SER A 198 -13.69 1.01 9.88
N LEU A 199 -13.79 2.11 9.12
CA LEU A 199 -12.84 3.23 9.22
C LEU A 199 -12.76 3.85 10.61
N ASP A 200 -13.87 3.97 11.34
CA ASP A 200 -13.85 4.54 12.69
C ASP A 200 -13.16 3.61 13.70
N TYR A 201 -13.36 2.30 13.59
CA TYR A 201 -12.63 1.32 14.39
C TYR A 201 -11.13 1.32 14.05
N ILE A 202 -10.80 1.30 12.75
CA ILE A 202 -9.40 1.36 12.28
C ILE A 202 -8.71 2.61 12.83
N TRP A 203 -9.39 3.75 12.78
CA TRP A 203 -8.83 4.98 13.34
C TRP A 203 -8.61 4.91 14.85
N LEU A 204 -9.58 4.35 15.59
CA LEU A 204 -9.46 4.20 17.03
C LEU A 204 -8.20 3.42 17.43
N GLU A 205 -7.99 2.26 16.79
CA GLU A 205 -6.84 1.41 17.07
C GLU A 205 -5.53 2.01 16.50
N ALA A 206 -5.56 2.50 15.25
CA ALA A 206 -4.39 3.11 14.64
C ALA A 206 -3.93 4.36 15.41
N SER A 207 -4.83 5.22 15.89
CA SER A 207 -4.44 6.41 16.67
C SER A 207 -3.74 6.06 17.99
N ARG A 208 -4.18 5.00 18.67
CA ARG A 208 -3.51 4.47 19.87
C ARG A 208 -2.11 3.93 19.54
N PHE A 209 -2.04 3.13 18.48
CA PHE A 209 -0.78 2.56 17.98
C PHE A 209 0.21 3.65 17.55
N LEU A 210 -0.27 4.73 16.98
CA LEU A 210 0.54 5.88 16.56
C LEU A 210 0.89 6.84 17.71
N GLY A 211 0.17 6.78 18.81
CA GLY A 211 0.34 7.70 19.95
C GLY A 211 -0.17 9.12 19.67
N VAL A 212 -1.29 9.26 18.95
CA VAL A 212 -1.89 10.54 18.55
C VAL A 212 -3.34 10.69 18.99
#